data_e5a3c0a2135bc9a6d4ae9fbb302787fd
#
_entry.id   e5a3c0a2135bc9a6d4ae9fbb302787fd
#
_cell.length_a   1.000
_cell.length_b   1.000
_cell.length_c   1.000
_cell.angle_alpha   90.00
_cell.angle_beta   90.00
_cell.angle_gamma   90.00
#
_symmetry.space_group_name_H-M   'P 1'
#
loop_
_entity.id
_entity.type
_entity.pdbx_description
1 polymer ?
#
loop_
_entity_poly.entity_id
_entity_poly.type
_entity_poly.pdbx_seq_one_letter_code
_entity_poly.pdbx_strand_id
1 'polypeptide(L)'
;MNQKTISGSAFKIEANELGSETPGLEFLKFANRETNLKNLDQAIHNVSLGLELISAVDNACDGLESILSQVKQWVSPALASNLDDTQMSTLVVKISLKLRELDQVADSFKHNGQKLFDGSLSVSVKADTHSYLVVGANGSPDNRINLNTSLNIPSINSKTLGLGTLPIHSPQNGLKGLMVLENA
;
A
#
# COMPACT_ATOMS: atom_id res chain seq x y z
N MET A 1 54.70 -48.34 6.97
CA MET A 1 54.29 -46.95 6.71
C MET A 1 52.79 -46.85 7.05
N ASN A 2 52.46 -46.37 8.25
CA ASN A 2 51.07 -46.23 8.70
C ASN A 2 50.59 -44.82 8.43
N GLN A 3 49.69 -44.68 7.49
CA GLN A 3 48.90 -43.44 7.35
C GLN A 3 47.79 -43.47 8.38
N LYS A 4 47.91 -42.58 9.36
CA LYS A 4 46.91 -42.33 10.38
C LYS A 4 45.89 -41.35 9.80
N THR A 5 44.73 -41.84 9.37
CA THR A 5 43.62 -41.04 8.96
C THR A 5 43.11 -40.30 10.19
N ILE A 6 43.24 -38.96 10.19
CA ILE A 6 42.64 -38.12 11.24
C ILE A 6 41.19 -37.95 10.84
N SER A 7 40.34 -38.75 11.46
CA SER A 7 38.88 -38.53 11.44
C SER A 7 38.61 -37.25 12.20
N GLY A 8 38.00 -36.28 11.52
CA GLY A 8 37.55 -35.04 12.13
C GLY A 8 36.43 -35.29 13.13
N SER A 9 36.81 -35.52 14.37
CA SER A 9 35.87 -35.42 15.48
C SER A 9 35.46 -33.95 15.62
N ALA A 10 34.22 -33.65 15.26
CA ALA A 10 33.60 -32.39 15.61
C ALA A 10 33.85 -32.12 17.10
N PHE A 11 34.44 -30.99 17.39
CA PHE A 11 34.68 -30.52 18.73
C PHE A 11 33.32 -30.21 19.37
N LYS A 12 32.73 -31.21 20.02
CA LYS A 12 31.48 -31.07 20.77
C LYS A 12 31.83 -30.48 22.11
N ILE A 13 31.74 -29.16 22.24
CA ILE A 13 31.81 -28.49 23.55
C ILE A 13 30.49 -28.82 24.24
N GLU A 14 30.53 -29.75 25.19
CA GLU A 14 29.39 -29.96 26.09
C GLU A 14 29.27 -28.70 26.98
N ALA A 15 28.10 -28.05 26.89
CA ALA A 15 27.81 -26.77 27.56
C ALA A 15 27.87 -26.84 29.12
N ASN A 16 28.12 -28.03 29.68
CA ASN A 16 28.17 -28.28 31.11
C ASN A 16 29.57 -28.23 31.75
N GLU A 17 30.64 -28.17 30.96
CA GLU A 17 32.01 -28.14 31.47
C GLU A 17 32.71 -26.77 31.42
N LEU A 18 32.08 -25.80 30.69
CA LEU A 18 32.55 -24.43 30.74
C LEU A 18 31.85 -23.72 31.90
N GLY A 19 32.58 -23.57 33.00
CA GLY A 19 32.13 -22.69 34.08
C GLY A 19 31.65 -21.36 33.48
N SER A 20 30.59 -20.82 34.05
CA SER A 20 29.72 -19.76 33.53
C SER A 20 30.36 -18.44 33.11
N GLU A 21 31.67 -18.34 33.03
CA GLU A 21 32.40 -17.08 32.84
C GLU A 21 33.67 -17.21 31.99
N THR A 22 33.57 -17.78 30.78
CA THR A 22 34.65 -17.56 29.82
C THR A 22 34.45 -16.21 29.15
N PRO A 23 35.48 -15.31 29.13
CA PRO A 23 35.37 -13.99 28.51
C PRO A 23 34.87 -14.01 27.06
N GLY A 24 35.17 -15.07 26.33
CA GLY A 24 34.70 -15.27 24.95
C GLY A 24 33.19 -15.54 24.84
N LEU A 25 32.59 -16.28 25.79
CA LEU A 25 31.16 -16.55 25.78
C LEU A 25 30.36 -15.29 26.16
N GLU A 26 30.83 -14.52 27.12
CA GLU A 26 30.26 -13.22 27.52
C GLU A 26 30.30 -12.23 26.35
N PHE A 27 31.44 -12.16 25.65
CA PHE A 27 31.59 -11.32 24.44
C PHE A 27 30.60 -11.73 23.33
N LEU A 28 30.44 -13.03 23.06
CA LEU A 28 29.46 -13.52 22.07
C LEU A 28 28.02 -13.21 22.47
N LYS A 29 27.67 -13.36 23.74
CA LYS A 29 26.35 -12.99 24.27
C LYS A 29 26.11 -11.48 24.11
N PHE A 30 27.09 -10.66 24.43
CA PHE A 30 27.01 -9.22 24.29
C PHE A 30 26.81 -8.81 22.81
N ALA A 31 27.64 -9.34 21.89
CA ALA A 31 27.52 -9.08 20.45
C ALA A 31 26.16 -9.50 19.89
N ASN A 32 25.62 -10.65 20.30
CA ASN A 32 24.28 -11.10 19.91
C ASN A 32 23.18 -10.17 20.44
N ARG A 33 23.30 -9.69 21.68
CA ARG A 33 22.34 -8.71 22.24
C ARG A 33 22.37 -7.39 21.47
N GLU A 34 23.56 -6.87 21.19
CA GLU A 34 23.72 -5.64 20.41
C GLU A 34 23.11 -5.78 19.00
N THR A 35 23.35 -6.90 18.33
CA THR A 35 22.77 -7.19 17.01
C THR A 35 21.24 -7.26 17.09
N ASN A 36 20.69 -7.93 18.11
CA ASN A 36 19.26 -8.03 18.31
C ASN A 36 18.62 -6.66 18.59
N LEU A 37 19.26 -5.80 19.36
CA LEU A 37 18.79 -4.43 19.62
C LEU A 37 18.74 -3.63 18.32
N LYS A 38 19.80 -3.63 17.52
CA LYS A 38 19.81 -2.95 16.22
C LYS A 38 18.71 -3.45 15.28
N ASN A 39 18.48 -4.76 15.25
CA ASN A 39 17.42 -5.34 14.44
C ASN A 39 16.02 -4.93 14.93
N LEU A 40 15.81 -4.83 16.24
CA LEU A 40 14.57 -4.35 16.82
C LEU A 40 14.34 -2.85 16.52
N ASP A 41 15.38 -2.02 16.64
CA ASP A 41 15.30 -0.61 16.29
C ASP A 41 14.93 -0.44 14.81
N GLN A 42 15.52 -1.24 13.93
CA GLN A 42 15.15 -1.24 12.50
C GLN A 42 13.71 -1.68 12.29
N ALA A 43 13.23 -2.70 13.03
CA ALA A 43 11.85 -3.15 12.95
C ALA A 43 10.86 -2.06 13.41
N ILE A 44 11.17 -1.36 14.49
CA ILE A 44 10.38 -0.21 14.98
C ILE A 44 10.33 0.89 13.93
N HIS A 45 11.48 1.23 13.34
CA HIS A 45 11.54 2.21 12.26
C HIS A 45 10.66 1.79 11.07
N ASN A 46 10.75 0.54 10.63
CA ASN A 46 9.94 0.02 9.54
C ASN A 46 8.43 0.07 9.85
N VAL A 47 8.03 -0.25 11.09
CA VAL A 47 6.63 -0.11 11.53
C VAL A 47 6.18 1.34 11.44
N SER A 48 7.02 2.30 11.85
CA SER A 48 6.72 3.73 11.72
C SER A 48 6.50 4.14 10.27
N LEU A 49 7.37 3.68 9.35
CA LEU A 49 7.19 3.90 7.91
C LEU A 49 5.90 3.26 7.38
N GLY A 50 5.51 2.09 7.89
CA GLY A 50 4.24 1.45 7.56
C GLY A 50 3.04 2.27 8.01
N LEU A 51 3.07 2.85 9.20
CA LEU A 51 2.01 3.74 9.70
C LEU A 51 1.93 5.03 8.88
N GLU A 52 3.06 5.61 8.48
CA GLU A 52 3.10 6.76 7.58
C GLU A 52 2.49 6.43 6.22
N LEU A 53 2.76 5.25 5.66
CA LEU A 53 2.15 4.78 4.42
C LEU A 53 0.62 4.69 4.55
N ILE A 54 0.12 4.07 5.63
CA ILE A 54 -1.33 3.96 5.88
C ILE A 54 -1.97 5.34 5.97
N SER A 55 -1.35 6.26 6.73
CA SER A 55 -1.85 7.64 6.85
C SER A 55 -1.84 8.38 5.51
N ALA A 56 -0.82 8.14 4.67
CA ALA A 56 -0.75 8.74 3.35
C ALA A 56 -1.86 8.21 2.42
N VAL A 57 -2.17 6.91 2.48
CA VAL A 57 -3.28 6.29 1.74
C VAL A 57 -4.62 6.87 2.20
N ASP A 58 -4.85 6.96 3.50
CA ASP A 58 -6.08 7.49 4.10
C ASP A 58 -6.35 8.92 3.64
N ASN A 59 -5.37 9.82 3.82
CA ASN A 59 -5.46 11.20 3.34
C ASN A 59 -5.69 11.31 1.83
N ALA A 60 -5.10 10.41 1.06
CA ALA A 60 -5.28 10.38 -0.38
C ALA A 60 -6.69 9.92 -0.77
N CYS A 61 -7.25 8.94 -0.07
CA CYS A 61 -8.64 8.51 -0.24
C CYS A 61 -9.62 9.65 0.07
N ASP A 62 -9.42 10.39 1.18
CA ASP A 62 -10.24 11.55 1.54
C ASP A 62 -10.24 12.61 0.43
N GLY A 63 -9.08 12.85 -0.17
CA GLY A 63 -8.95 13.76 -1.31
C GLY A 63 -9.75 13.33 -2.52
N LEU A 64 -9.71 12.05 -2.88
CA LEU A 64 -10.47 11.48 -4.00
C LEU A 64 -11.97 11.46 -3.70
N GLU A 65 -12.37 11.10 -2.49
CA GLU A 65 -13.77 11.13 -2.05
C GLU A 65 -14.36 12.54 -2.14
N SER A 66 -13.61 13.56 -1.74
CA SER A 66 -14.03 14.96 -1.88
C SER A 66 -14.33 15.33 -3.34
N ILE A 67 -13.49 14.89 -4.29
CA ILE A 67 -13.70 15.11 -5.72
C ILE A 67 -14.97 14.39 -6.21
N LEU A 68 -15.13 13.11 -5.85
CA LEU A 68 -16.31 12.32 -6.22
C LEU A 68 -17.60 12.90 -5.66
N SER A 69 -17.58 13.37 -4.40
CA SER A 69 -18.71 14.06 -3.77
C SER A 69 -19.12 15.33 -4.52
N GLN A 70 -18.16 16.13 -5.00
CA GLN A 70 -18.46 17.29 -5.83
C GLN A 70 -19.09 16.90 -7.16
N VAL A 71 -18.58 15.87 -7.83
CA VAL A 71 -19.17 15.35 -9.07
C VAL A 71 -20.62 14.89 -8.81
N LYS A 72 -20.86 14.15 -7.72
CA LYS A 72 -22.19 13.69 -7.31
C LYS A 72 -23.16 14.85 -7.09
N GLN A 73 -22.71 15.93 -6.42
CA GLN A 73 -23.49 17.14 -6.21
C GLN A 73 -23.89 17.83 -7.52
N TRP A 74 -23.07 17.76 -8.56
CA TRP A 74 -23.38 18.35 -9.85
C TRP A 74 -24.31 17.47 -10.70
N VAL A 75 -24.18 16.14 -10.61
CA VAL A 75 -25.03 15.20 -11.33
C VAL A 75 -26.45 15.17 -10.73
N SER A 76 -26.61 15.29 -9.41
CA SER A 76 -27.89 15.21 -8.71
C SER A 76 -28.94 16.22 -9.22
N PRO A 77 -28.65 17.54 -9.37
CA PRO A 77 -29.60 18.49 -9.94
C PRO A 77 -29.98 18.21 -11.40
N ALA A 78 -29.05 17.64 -12.19
CA ALA A 78 -29.34 17.30 -13.57
C ALA A 78 -30.47 16.27 -13.74
N LEU A 79 -30.76 15.51 -12.68
CA LEU A 79 -31.88 14.56 -12.66
C LEU A 79 -33.24 15.20 -12.37
N ALA A 80 -33.25 16.26 -11.58
CA ALA A 80 -34.45 16.88 -11.06
C ALA A 80 -34.91 18.07 -11.90
N SER A 81 -34.05 18.62 -12.76
CA SER A 81 -34.29 19.87 -13.49
C SER A 81 -34.42 19.63 -14.99
N ASN A 82 -35.37 20.36 -15.61
CA ASN A 82 -35.41 20.49 -17.07
C ASN A 82 -34.27 21.41 -17.52
N LEU A 83 -33.03 20.90 -17.47
CA LEU A 83 -31.89 21.64 -17.99
C LEU A 83 -32.02 21.78 -19.52
N ASP A 84 -31.78 22.97 -20.01
CA ASP A 84 -31.64 23.18 -21.46
C ASP A 84 -30.33 22.57 -21.99
N ASP A 85 -30.20 22.44 -23.32
CA ASP A 85 -29.03 21.83 -23.97
C ASP A 85 -27.71 22.55 -23.61
N THR A 86 -27.76 23.87 -23.42
CA THR A 86 -26.58 24.68 -23.05
C THR A 86 -26.15 24.42 -21.62
N GLN A 87 -27.11 24.37 -20.71
CA GLN A 87 -26.86 24.03 -19.30
C GLN A 87 -26.33 22.61 -19.16
N MET A 88 -26.91 21.65 -19.88
CA MET A 88 -26.45 20.27 -19.91
C MET A 88 -25.02 20.15 -20.46
N SER A 89 -24.74 20.80 -21.56
CA SER A 89 -23.38 20.82 -22.17
C SER A 89 -22.35 21.42 -21.19
N THR A 90 -22.72 22.49 -20.51
CA THR A 90 -21.87 23.15 -19.51
C THR A 90 -21.58 22.19 -18.33
N LEU A 91 -22.59 21.47 -17.86
CA LEU A 91 -22.46 20.50 -16.79
C LEU A 91 -21.55 19.33 -17.17
N VAL A 92 -21.72 18.78 -18.37
CA VAL A 92 -20.84 17.71 -18.90
C VAL A 92 -19.39 18.15 -18.95
N VAL A 93 -19.11 19.37 -19.40
CA VAL A 93 -17.75 19.94 -19.43
C VAL A 93 -17.19 20.06 -18.00
N LYS A 94 -17.96 20.60 -17.05
CA LYS A 94 -17.53 20.71 -15.64
C LYS A 94 -17.17 19.36 -15.03
N ILE A 95 -18.02 18.36 -15.24
CA ILE A 95 -17.78 16.99 -14.74
C ILE A 95 -16.53 16.41 -15.37
N SER A 96 -16.38 16.54 -16.70
CA SER A 96 -15.18 16.04 -17.41
C SER A 96 -13.88 16.68 -16.91
N LEU A 97 -13.91 17.96 -16.57
CA LEU A 97 -12.75 18.65 -15.98
C LEU A 97 -12.47 18.11 -14.57
N LYS A 98 -13.51 17.88 -13.78
CA LYS A 98 -13.36 17.36 -12.41
C LYS A 98 -12.85 15.92 -12.40
N LEU A 99 -13.27 15.08 -13.35
CA LEU A 99 -12.74 13.72 -13.52
C LEU A 99 -11.28 13.72 -13.96
N ARG A 100 -10.84 14.68 -14.77
CA ARG A 100 -9.41 14.86 -15.08
C ARG A 100 -8.62 15.29 -13.84
N GLU A 101 -9.19 16.15 -13.00
CA GLU A 101 -8.59 16.51 -11.72
C GLU A 101 -8.44 15.29 -10.83
N LEU A 102 -9.46 14.41 -10.75
CA LEU A 102 -9.38 13.13 -10.04
C LEU A 102 -8.20 12.29 -10.54
N ASP A 103 -8.07 12.13 -11.86
CA ASP A 103 -6.98 11.36 -12.46
C ASP A 103 -5.61 11.96 -12.11
N GLN A 104 -5.47 13.28 -12.17
CA GLN A 104 -4.23 13.99 -11.82
C GLN A 104 -3.90 13.84 -10.34
N VAL A 105 -4.90 13.98 -9.47
CA VAL A 105 -4.74 13.84 -8.03
C VAL A 105 -4.33 12.40 -7.70
N ALA A 106 -5.05 11.39 -8.23
CA ALA A 106 -4.71 9.98 -8.03
C ALA A 106 -3.27 9.66 -8.49
N ASP A 107 -2.85 10.20 -9.64
CA ASP A 107 -1.48 10.00 -10.17
C ASP A 107 -0.40 10.74 -9.36
N SER A 108 -0.76 11.81 -8.66
CA SER A 108 0.16 12.62 -7.87
C SER A 108 0.49 12.02 -6.51
N PHE A 109 -0.39 11.21 -5.94
CA PHE A 109 -0.18 10.62 -4.63
C PHE A 109 0.97 9.60 -4.64
N LYS A 110 2.01 9.92 -3.88
CA LYS A 110 3.21 9.09 -3.74
C LYS A 110 3.63 9.00 -2.28
N HIS A 111 4.14 7.85 -1.90
CA HIS A 111 4.84 7.65 -0.65
C HIS A 111 6.24 7.10 -0.94
N ASN A 112 7.28 7.78 -0.45
CA ASN A 112 8.68 7.44 -0.74
C ASN A 112 9.01 7.22 -2.23
N GLY A 113 8.38 8.04 -3.11
CA GLY A 113 8.56 7.98 -4.57
C GLY A 113 7.71 6.93 -5.28
N GLN A 114 7.05 6.02 -4.57
CA GLN A 114 6.13 5.03 -5.13
C GLN A 114 4.72 5.63 -5.24
N LYS A 115 4.07 5.46 -6.39
CA LYS A 115 2.67 5.83 -6.57
C LYS A 115 1.77 4.91 -5.74
N LEU A 116 0.72 5.46 -5.14
CA LEU A 116 -0.19 4.69 -4.29
C LEU A 116 -1.34 4.07 -5.07
N PHE A 117 -1.82 4.74 -6.13
CA PHE A 117 -3.02 4.38 -6.88
C PHE A 117 -2.76 3.91 -8.31
N ASP A 118 -1.57 3.40 -8.61
CA ASP A 118 -1.24 2.83 -9.92
C ASP A 118 -1.55 1.33 -10.03
N GLY A 119 -1.99 0.70 -8.94
CA GLY A 119 -2.29 -0.71 -8.84
C GLY A 119 -1.08 -1.58 -8.47
N SER A 120 0.10 -1.00 -8.26
CA SER A 120 1.31 -1.74 -7.85
C SER A 120 1.16 -2.40 -6.46
N LEU A 121 0.31 -1.86 -5.60
CA LEU A 121 -0.05 -2.39 -4.28
C LEU A 121 -1.31 -3.28 -4.29
N SER A 122 -1.78 -3.69 -5.45
CA SER A 122 -2.90 -4.64 -5.57
C SER A 122 -2.44 -6.09 -5.39
N VAL A 123 -3.31 -6.92 -4.86
CA VAL A 123 -3.11 -8.38 -4.79
C VAL A 123 -3.07 -9.03 -6.19
N SER A 124 -3.59 -8.35 -7.21
CA SER A 124 -3.66 -8.86 -8.59
C SER A 124 -2.31 -8.82 -9.33
N VAL A 125 -1.30 -8.11 -8.82
CA VAL A 125 0.04 -8.14 -9.41
C VAL A 125 0.73 -9.47 -9.11
N LYS A 126 1.79 -9.80 -9.86
CA LYS A 126 2.52 -11.05 -9.66
C LYS A 126 3.12 -11.11 -8.26
N ALA A 127 3.03 -12.27 -7.61
CA ALA A 127 3.48 -12.47 -6.23
C ALA A 127 4.98 -12.17 -6.02
N ASP A 128 5.80 -12.33 -7.05
CA ASP A 128 7.23 -11.99 -7.03
C ASP A 128 7.52 -10.48 -7.02
N THR A 129 6.51 -9.67 -7.35
CA THR A 129 6.58 -8.20 -7.33
C THR A 129 5.92 -7.59 -6.10
N HIS A 130 5.42 -8.40 -5.16
CA HIS A 130 4.79 -7.91 -3.94
C HIS A 130 5.78 -7.16 -3.06
N SER A 131 5.31 -6.09 -2.44
CA SER A 131 6.03 -5.29 -1.47
C SER A 131 5.82 -5.83 -0.06
N TYR A 132 6.89 -5.83 0.74
CA TYR A 132 6.86 -6.37 2.11
C TYR A 132 7.40 -5.34 3.10
N LEU A 133 6.74 -5.26 4.24
CA LEU A 133 7.22 -4.53 5.41
C LEU A 133 7.81 -5.53 6.41
N VAL A 134 9.10 -5.38 6.73
CA VAL A 134 9.79 -6.23 7.73
C VAL A 134 9.54 -5.63 9.11
N VAL A 135 8.84 -6.36 9.98
CA VAL A 135 8.37 -5.88 11.31
C VAL A 135 9.01 -6.64 12.49
N GLY A 136 9.99 -7.50 12.22
CA GLY A 136 10.64 -8.29 13.27
C GLY A 136 12.16 -8.19 13.24
N ALA A 137 12.78 -8.72 14.27
CA ALA A 137 14.25 -8.68 14.47
C ALA A 137 15.06 -9.47 13.44
N ASN A 138 14.41 -10.29 12.64
CA ASN A 138 15.03 -11.03 11.54
C ASN A 138 14.15 -10.95 10.29
N GLY A 139 14.76 -11.14 9.13
CA GLY A 139 14.05 -11.09 7.84
C GLY A 139 13.28 -12.37 7.51
N SER A 140 12.88 -13.19 8.49
CA SER A 140 12.10 -14.41 8.24
C SER A 140 10.72 -14.08 7.64
N PRO A 141 10.10 -15.00 6.88
CA PRO A 141 8.77 -14.78 6.31
C PRO A 141 7.72 -14.40 7.35
N ASP A 142 7.78 -14.96 8.56
CA ASP A 142 6.82 -14.70 9.66
C ASP A 142 6.92 -13.26 10.21
N ASN A 143 8.03 -12.58 9.95
CA ASN A 143 8.29 -11.21 10.38
C ASN A 143 8.07 -10.18 9.25
N ARG A 144 7.27 -10.53 8.25
CA ARG A 144 6.96 -9.66 7.10
C ARG A 144 5.47 -9.51 6.92
N ILE A 145 5.04 -8.30 6.71
CA ILE A 145 3.67 -7.98 6.29
C ILE A 145 3.68 -7.80 4.77
N ASN A 146 2.89 -8.56 4.05
CA ASN A 146 2.71 -8.37 2.62
C ASN A 146 1.76 -7.18 2.39
N LEU A 147 2.27 -6.07 1.89
CA LEU A 147 1.50 -4.85 1.67
C LEU A 147 0.44 -5.02 0.59
N ASN A 148 0.70 -5.83 -0.44
CA ASN A 148 -0.26 -6.08 -1.51
C ASN A 148 -1.50 -6.83 -1.02
N THR A 149 -1.33 -7.81 -0.11
CA THR A 149 -2.48 -8.52 0.47
C THR A 149 -3.17 -7.74 1.58
N SER A 150 -2.41 -6.94 2.34
CA SER A 150 -2.95 -6.19 3.48
C SER A 150 -3.68 -4.92 3.05
N LEU A 151 -3.16 -4.18 2.09
CA LEU A 151 -3.75 -2.93 1.60
C LEU A 151 -4.64 -3.16 0.38
N ASN A 152 -4.21 -4.04 -0.53
CA ASN A 152 -4.93 -4.37 -1.77
C ASN A 152 -5.43 -3.15 -2.53
N ILE A 153 -4.55 -2.17 -2.75
CA ILE A 153 -4.91 -0.91 -3.41
C ILE A 153 -4.92 -1.12 -4.93
N PRO A 154 -6.11 -1.08 -5.58
CA PRO A 154 -6.20 -1.19 -7.04
C PRO A 154 -5.72 0.10 -7.72
N SER A 155 -5.61 0.07 -9.05
CA SER A 155 -5.44 1.30 -9.81
C SER A 155 -6.72 2.13 -9.73
N ILE A 156 -6.60 3.39 -9.32
CA ILE A 156 -7.71 4.34 -9.18
C ILE A 156 -7.55 5.46 -10.21
N ASN A 157 -8.52 5.56 -11.12
CA ASN A 157 -8.66 6.64 -12.07
C ASN A 157 -10.13 6.66 -12.58
N SER A 158 -10.52 7.71 -13.27
CA SER A 158 -11.88 7.87 -13.81
C SER A 158 -12.35 6.69 -14.66
N LYS A 159 -11.43 6.05 -15.39
CA LYS A 159 -11.74 4.87 -16.23
C LYS A 159 -11.95 3.62 -15.38
N THR A 160 -11.09 3.33 -14.40
CA THR A 160 -11.21 2.14 -13.52
C THR A 160 -12.43 2.22 -12.62
N LEU A 161 -12.82 3.44 -12.23
CA LEU A 161 -14.06 3.71 -11.50
C LEU A 161 -15.32 3.71 -12.39
N GLY A 162 -15.19 3.44 -13.68
CA GLY A 162 -16.32 3.44 -14.61
C GLY A 162 -16.89 4.82 -14.93
N LEU A 163 -16.20 5.90 -14.54
CA LEU A 163 -16.67 7.29 -14.69
C LEU A 163 -16.29 7.94 -16.02
N GLY A 164 -15.42 7.30 -16.82
CA GLY A 164 -14.87 7.86 -18.05
C GLY A 164 -15.92 8.20 -19.12
N THR A 165 -17.11 7.61 -19.03
CA THR A 165 -18.25 7.86 -19.91
C THR A 165 -19.54 7.95 -19.10
N LEU A 166 -19.62 8.93 -18.19
CA LEU A 166 -20.86 9.16 -17.44
C LEU A 166 -21.97 9.56 -18.42
N PRO A 167 -23.04 8.76 -18.55
CA PRO A 167 -24.14 9.04 -19.46
C PRO A 167 -25.08 10.06 -18.82
N ILE A 168 -24.75 11.34 -18.89
CA ILE A 168 -25.53 12.45 -18.27
C ILE A 168 -26.32 13.27 -19.29
N HIS A 169 -26.47 12.79 -20.52
CA HIS A 169 -27.14 13.53 -21.60
C HIS A 169 -28.68 13.57 -21.52
N SER A 170 -29.28 12.91 -20.52
CA SER A 170 -30.72 12.95 -20.27
C SER A 170 -31.03 12.62 -18.80
N PRO A 171 -32.22 12.98 -18.26
CA PRO A 171 -32.58 12.64 -16.87
C PRO A 171 -32.49 11.15 -16.56
N GLN A 172 -32.88 10.28 -17.49
CA GLN A 172 -32.79 8.81 -17.34
C GLN A 172 -31.35 8.32 -17.32
N ASN A 173 -30.46 8.95 -18.09
CA ASN A 173 -29.05 8.64 -18.09
C ASN A 173 -28.31 9.22 -16.89
N GLY A 174 -28.77 10.36 -16.35
CA GLY A 174 -28.25 10.94 -15.14
C GLY A 174 -28.42 10.00 -13.93
N LEU A 175 -29.56 9.30 -13.82
CA LEU A 175 -29.78 8.28 -12.79
C LEU A 175 -28.74 7.15 -12.87
N LYS A 176 -28.44 6.67 -14.08
CA LYS A 176 -27.36 5.68 -14.29
C LYS A 176 -26.01 6.24 -13.89
N GLY A 177 -25.72 7.51 -14.19
CA GLY A 177 -24.51 8.19 -13.78
C GLY A 177 -24.35 8.27 -12.26
N LEU A 178 -25.43 8.55 -11.51
CA LEU A 178 -25.44 8.51 -10.05
C LEU A 178 -25.15 7.12 -9.51
N MET A 179 -25.78 6.08 -10.04
CA MET A 179 -25.54 4.70 -9.62
C MET A 179 -24.07 4.29 -9.83
N VAL A 180 -23.43 4.75 -10.90
CA VAL A 180 -21.99 4.51 -11.12
C VAL A 180 -21.15 5.25 -10.07
N LEU A 181 -21.50 6.49 -9.75
CA LEU A 181 -20.82 7.28 -8.72
C LEU A 181 -21.00 6.74 -7.29
N GLU A 182 -22.08 6.03 -7.01
CA GLU A 182 -22.33 5.39 -5.71
C GLU A 182 -21.51 4.10 -5.52
N ASN A 183 -21.07 3.50 -6.61
CA ASN A 183 -20.27 2.27 -6.61
C ASN A 183 -18.77 2.53 -6.89
N ALA A 184 -18.36 3.77 -7.11
CA ALA A 184 -16.98 4.17 -7.33
C ALA A 184 -16.25 4.44 -6.00
#